data_cc05594313ca6aaccf693ae38d04c05e
#
_entry.id   cc05594313ca6aaccf693ae38d04c05e
#
_cell.length_a   1.000
_cell.length_b   1.000
_cell.length_c   1.000
_cell.angle_alpha   90.00
_cell.angle_beta   90.00
_cell.angle_gamma   90.00
#
_symmetry.space_group_name_H-M   'P 1'
#
loop_
_entity.id
_entity.type
_entity.pdbx_description
1 polymer ?
#
loop_
_entity_poly.entity_id
_entity_poly.type
_entity_poly.pdbx_seq_one_letter_code
_entity_poly.pdbx_strand_id
1 'polypeptide(L)'
;EVYLAAIAPDMELTIITLDEAPGILPCFEEDDACLNLPNTSLLLCYNPAQVLKMGGKHYLTGPVILVRTNMDGEVISLTIDEVYLFQKYLESHSITLMADDQKLPCICID
;
A
#
# COMPACT_ATOMS: atom_id res chain seq x y z
N GLU A 1 -13.91 -15.06 5.15
CA GLU A 1 -13.29 -13.75 5.35
C GLU A 1 -12.45 -13.33 4.15
N VAL A 2 -12.30 -12.05 3.97
CA VAL A 2 -11.45 -11.49 2.91
C VAL A 2 -10.13 -11.06 3.52
N TYR A 3 -9.02 -11.55 2.96
CA TYR A 3 -7.67 -11.27 3.46
C TYR A 3 -6.94 -10.26 2.58
N LEU A 4 -6.37 -9.27 3.24
CA LEU A 4 -5.62 -8.18 2.63
C LEU A 4 -4.20 -8.15 3.20
N ALA A 5 -3.34 -7.33 2.63
CA ALA A 5 -2.00 -7.10 3.17
C ALA A 5 -1.86 -5.65 3.60
N ALA A 6 -1.44 -5.42 4.83
CA ALA A 6 -1.16 -4.10 5.36
C ALA A 6 0.34 -3.90 5.49
N ILE A 7 0.82 -2.73 5.11
CA ILE A 7 2.21 -2.33 5.26
C ILE A 7 2.26 -1.21 6.27
N ALA A 8 2.95 -1.46 7.39
CA ALA A 8 3.14 -0.46 8.43
C ALA A 8 4.13 0.61 7.97
N PRO A 9 4.17 1.77 8.65
CA PRO A 9 5.13 2.82 8.29
C PRO A 9 6.59 2.38 8.31
N ASP A 10 6.93 1.33 9.07
CA ASP A 10 8.28 0.75 9.10
C ASP A 10 8.50 -0.31 8.00
N MET A 11 7.58 -0.44 7.05
CA MET A 11 7.63 -1.39 5.93
C MET A 11 7.38 -2.85 6.34
N GLU A 12 6.89 -3.11 7.53
CA GLU A 12 6.52 -4.46 7.93
C GLU A 12 5.17 -4.86 7.33
N LEU A 13 5.14 -6.02 6.66
CA LEU A 13 3.94 -6.55 6.02
C LEU A 13 3.19 -7.48 6.97
N THR A 14 1.88 -7.28 7.09
CA THR A 14 1.01 -8.10 7.93
C THR A 14 -0.25 -8.46 7.13
N ILE A 15 -0.72 -9.69 7.27
CA ILE A 15 -1.99 -10.09 6.67
C ILE A 15 -3.11 -9.70 7.62
N ILE A 16 -4.11 -9.01 7.09
CA ILE A 16 -5.27 -8.53 7.86
C ILE A 16 -6.56 -8.99 7.19
N THR A 17 -7.67 -8.84 7.89
CA THR A 17 -8.99 -9.05 7.30
C THR A 17 -9.55 -7.71 6.81
N LEU A 18 -10.54 -7.78 5.92
CA LEU A 18 -11.20 -6.59 5.39
C LEU A 18 -11.79 -5.73 6.51
N ASP A 19 -12.33 -6.35 7.55
CA ASP A 19 -12.92 -5.65 8.69
C ASP A 19 -11.91 -4.83 9.49
N GLU A 20 -10.64 -5.23 9.45
CA GLU A 20 -9.57 -4.54 10.18
C GLU A 20 -9.03 -3.32 9.41
N ALA A 21 -9.29 -3.24 8.10
CA ALA A 21 -8.68 -2.22 7.24
C ALA A 21 -8.98 -0.78 7.67
N PRO A 22 -10.23 -0.39 8.01
CA PRO A 22 -10.50 1.00 8.42
C PRO A 22 -9.78 1.42 9.70
N GLY A 23 -9.45 0.47 10.57
CA GLY A 23 -8.68 0.75 11.78
C GLY A 23 -7.21 1.05 11.52
N ILE A 24 -6.68 0.55 10.40
CA ILE A 24 -5.28 0.75 10.00
C ILE A 24 -5.17 1.96 9.08
N LEU A 25 -6.10 2.09 8.14
CA LEU A 25 -6.13 3.16 7.15
C LEU A 25 -7.55 3.76 7.18
N PRO A 26 -7.80 4.82 7.97
CA PRO A 26 -9.15 5.37 8.14
C PRO A 26 -9.83 5.81 6.84
N CYS A 27 -9.06 6.19 5.82
CA CYS A 27 -9.60 6.57 4.51
C CYS A 27 -9.80 5.38 3.57
N PHE A 28 -9.73 4.14 4.08
CA PHE A 28 -9.76 2.93 3.25
C PHE A 28 -11.01 2.85 2.36
N GLU A 29 -12.15 3.32 2.83
CA GLU A 29 -13.40 3.27 2.09
C GLU A 29 -13.59 4.45 1.13
N GLU A 30 -12.65 5.39 1.10
CA GLU A 30 -12.70 6.54 0.19
C GLU A 30 -12.04 6.18 -1.14
N ASP A 31 -12.69 6.53 -2.25
CA ASP A 31 -12.31 6.07 -3.59
C ASP A 31 -11.08 6.77 -4.19
N ASP A 32 -10.65 7.88 -3.64
CA ASP A 32 -9.64 8.75 -4.25
C ASP A 32 -8.20 8.51 -3.80
N ALA A 33 -7.97 7.38 -3.11
CA ALA A 33 -6.66 7.05 -2.56
C ALA A 33 -6.23 5.63 -2.93
N CYS A 34 -6.33 5.29 -4.21
CA CYS A 34 -5.95 3.97 -4.71
C CYS A 34 -5.03 4.09 -5.92
N LEU A 35 -4.06 3.19 -5.98
CA LEU A 35 -3.13 3.08 -7.10
C LEU A 35 -3.17 1.65 -7.63
N ASN A 36 -3.50 1.48 -8.92
CA ASN A 36 -3.47 0.16 -9.54
C ASN A 36 -2.03 -0.21 -9.89
N LEU A 37 -1.57 -1.36 -9.39
CA LEU A 37 -0.24 -1.85 -9.74
C LEU A 37 -0.24 -2.36 -11.19
N PRO A 38 0.79 -2.02 -11.98
CA PRO A 38 0.80 -2.34 -13.42
C PRO A 38 0.63 -3.83 -13.71
N ASN A 39 -0.23 -4.14 -14.67
CA ASN A 39 -0.47 -5.50 -15.17
C ASN A 39 -1.03 -6.45 -14.12
N THR A 40 -1.72 -5.92 -13.10
CA THR A 40 -2.31 -6.73 -12.03
C THR A 40 -3.74 -6.29 -11.73
N SER A 41 -4.45 -7.11 -10.95
CA SER A 41 -5.75 -6.74 -10.36
C SER A 41 -5.56 -6.22 -8.93
N LEU A 42 -4.38 -5.73 -8.59
CA LEU A 42 -4.04 -5.26 -7.26
C LEU A 42 -4.13 -3.74 -7.18
N LEU A 43 -4.74 -3.27 -6.09
CA LEU A 43 -4.81 -1.85 -5.77
C LEU A 43 -4.04 -1.59 -4.48
N LEU A 44 -3.27 -0.54 -4.47
CA LEU A 44 -2.57 -0.08 -3.27
C LEU A 44 -3.31 1.13 -2.73
N CYS A 45 -3.92 0.97 -1.55
CA CYS A 45 -4.68 2.02 -0.89
C CYS A 45 -3.77 2.76 0.08
N TYR A 46 -3.83 4.09 0.06
CA TYR A 46 -2.94 4.94 0.85
C TYR A 46 -3.68 6.20 1.32
N ASN A 47 -3.07 6.93 2.24
CA ASN A 47 -3.61 8.22 2.69
C ASN A 47 -3.00 9.35 1.85
N PRO A 48 -3.82 10.06 1.04
CA PRO A 48 -3.31 11.14 0.18
C PRO A 48 -2.59 12.25 0.94
N ALA A 49 -2.94 12.46 2.21
CA ALA A 49 -2.29 13.47 3.05
C ALA A 49 -0.87 13.08 3.45
N GLN A 50 -0.49 11.82 3.24
CA GLN A 50 0.83 11.29 3.61
C GLN A 50 1.70 10.99 2.40
N VAL A 51 1.40 11.57 1.25
CA VAL A 51 2.23 11.44 0.05
C VAL A 51 3.24 12.59 0.03
N LEU A 52 4.50 12.23 -0.12
CA LEU A 52 5.58 13.20 -0.30
C LEU A 52 5.91 13.33 -1.77
N LYS A 53 6.15 14.55 -2.21
CA LYS A 53 6.55 14.84 -3.59
C LYS A 53 7.93 15.47 -3.57
N MET A 54 8.91 14.79 -4.14
CA MET A 54 10.29 15.26 -4.16
C MET A 54 10.95 14.90 -5.49
N GLY A 55 11.62 15.87 -6.09
CA GLY A 55 12.36 15.63 -7.33
C GLY A 55 11.47 15.13 -8.48
N GLY A 56 10.20 15.49 -8.50
CA GLY A 56 9.27 15.04 -9.51
C GLY A 56 8.71 13.64 -9.28
N LYS A 57 9.07 13.02 -8.16
CA LYS A 57 8.59 11.68 -7.81
C LYS A 57 7.69 11.72 -6.60
N HIS A 58 6.80 10.73 -6.49
CA HIS A 58 5.87 10.60 -5.38
C HIS A 58 6.26 9.43 -4.49
N TYR A 59 6.17 9.64 -3.19
CA TYR A 59 6.54 8.64 -2.18
C TYR A 59 5.38 8.48 -1.20
N LEU A 60 4.96 7.23 -1.01
CA LEU A 60 3.93 6.91 -0.02
C LEU A 60 4.60 6.76 1.34
N THR A 61 4.08 7.49 2.33
CA THR A 61 4.46 7.34 3.73
C THR A 61 3.25 6.89 4.53
N GLY A 62 3.47 6.43 5.75
CA GLY A 62 2.39 5.94 6.58
C GLY A 62 1.91 4.56 6.15
N PRO A 63 0.83 4.06 6.74
CA PRO A 63 0.33 2.73 6.41
C PRO A 63 -0.33 2.71 5.03
N VAL A 64 -0.15 1.59 4.32
CA VAL A 64 -0.83 1.30 3.06
C VAL A 64 -1.44 -0.09 3.13
N ILE A 65 -2.47 -0.32 2.31
CA ILE A 65 -3.16 -1.61 2.26
C ILE A 65 -3.24 -2.06 0.82
N LEU A 66 -2.81 -3.30 0.57
CA LEU A 66 -2.92 -3.93 -0.73
C LEU A 66 -4.21 -4.74 -0.78
N VAL A 67 -5.02 -4.51 -1.81
CA VAL A 67 -6.26 -5.25 -2.04
C VAL A 67 -6.27 -5.84 -3.44
N ARG A 68 -7.04 -6.92 -3.59
CA ARG A 68 -7.32 -7.52 -4.89
C ARG A 68 -8.79 -7.29 -5.22
N THR A 69 -9.07 -6.92 -6.46
CA THR A 69 -10.46 -6.76 -6.90
C THR A 69 -10.78 -7.73 -8.03
N ASN A 70 -12.05 -8.14 -8.11
CA ASN A 70 -12.53 -8.92 -9.24
C ASN A 70 -13.01 -7.99 -10.37
N MET A 71 -13.58 -8.57 -11.42
CA MET A 71 -14.03 -7.80 -12.58
C MET A 71 -15.20 -6.87 -12.26
N ASP A 72 -15.95 -7.15 -11.20
CA ASP A 72 -17.07 -6.31 -10.75
C ASP A 72 -16.61 -5.21 -9.79
N GLY A 73 -15.33 -5.11 -9.52
CA GLY A 73 -14.78 -4.12 -8.58
C GLY A 73 -14.92 -4.50 -7.12
N GLU A 74 -15.33 -5.72 -6.83
CA GLU A 74 -15.45 -6.19 -5.46
C GLU A 74 -14.09 -6.61 -4.91
N VAL A 75 -13.84 -6.31 -3.62
CA VAL A 75 -12.62 -6.70 -2.94
C VAL A 75 -12.69 -8.19 -2.61
N ILE A 76 -11.69 -8.93 -3.06
CA ILE A 76 -11.56 -10.36 -2.81
C ILE A 76 -10.22 -10.65 -2.14
N SER A 77 -10.07 -11.86 -1.58
CA SER A 77 -8.85 -12.22 -0.86
C SER A 77 -7.64 -12.27 -1.77
N LEU A 78 -6.50 -11.82 -1.24
CA LEU A 78 -5.21 -11.99 -1.89
C LEU A 78 -4.82 -13.46 -1.91
N THR A 79 -4.08 -13.86 -2.93
CA THR A 79 -3.43 -15.16 -2.98
C THR A 79 -2.02 -15.05 -2.43
N ILE A 80 -1.43 -16.18 -2.07
CA ILE A 80 -0.04 -16.22 -1.59
C ILE A 80 0.91 -15.70 -2.66
N ASP A 81 0.67 -16.04 -3.93
CA ASP A 81 1.51 -15.57 -5.04
C ASP A 81 1.46 -14.06 -5.17
N GLU A 82 0.30 -13.45 -4.94
CA GLU A 82 0.16 -12.00 -4.98
C GLU A 82 0.88 -11.32 -3.83
N VAL A 83 0.88 -11.92 -2.65
CA VAL A 83 1.65 -11.41 -1.51
C VAL A 83 3.15 -11.43 -1.83
N TYR A 84 3.64 -12.52 -2.43
CA TYR A 84 5.04 -12.61 -2.84
C TYR A 84 5.38 -11.57 -3.90
N LEU A 85 4.50 -11.37 -4.88
CA LEU A 85 4.69 -10.37 -5.92
C LEU A 85 4.81 -8.97 -5.29
N PHE A 86 3.96 -8.69 -4.31
CA PHE A 86 4.00 -7.40 -3.62
C PHE A 86 5.25 -7.23 -2.77
N GLN A 87 5.73 -8.29 -2.12
CA GLN A 87 6.98 -8.23 -1.38
C GLN A 87 8.15 -7.84 -2.29
N LYS A 88 8.18 -8.40 -3.51
CA LYS A 88 9.21 -8.04 -4.49
C LYS A 88 9.06 -6.59 -4.97
N TYR A 89 7.82 -6.14 -5.13
CA TYR A 89 7.56 -4.74 -5.47
C TYR A 89 8.10 -3.82 -4.38
N LEU A 90 7.84 -4.15 -3.10
CA LEU A 90 8.36 -3.37 -1.98
C LEU A 90 9.89 -3.33 -1.97
N GLU A 91 10.54 -4.46 -2.19
CA GLU A 91 12.02 -4.53 -2.21
C GLU A 91 12.61 -3.57 -3.24
N SER A 92 11.96 -3.44 -4.41
CA SER A 92 12.47 -2.59 -5.49
C SER A 92 12.00 -1.14 -5.41
N HIS A 93 10.96 -0.84 -4.63
CA HIS A 93 10.38 0.51 -4.56
C HIS A 93 10.50 1.16 -3.18
N SER A 94 10.92 0.41 -2.16
CA SER A 94 11.14 0.97 -0.84
C SER A 94 12.45 1.74 -0.80
N ILE A 95 12.40 2.94 -0.24
CA ILE A 95 13.60 3.73 0.03
C ILE A 95 13.47 4.35 1.41
N THR A 96 14.60 4.80 1.94
CA THR A 96 14.62 5.54 3.20
C THR A 96 15.06 6.97 2.90
N LEU A 97 14.18 7.92 3.18
CA LEU A 97 14.48 9.33 3.05
C LEU A 97 15.03 9.83 4.38
N MET A 98 15.93 10.82 4.32
CA MET A 98 16.46 11.48 5.50
C MET A 98 15.82 12.86 5.60
N ALA A 99 15.13 13.11 6.70
CA ALA A 99 14.49 14.41 6.97
C ALA A 99 14.77 14.79 8.43
N ASP A 100 15.39 15.93 8.65
CA ASP A 100 15.69 16.46 10.01
C ASP A 100 16.36 15.42 10.91
N ASP A 101 17.37 14.73 10.38
CA ASP A 101 18.13 13.66 11.07
C ASP A 101 17.31 12.42 11.40
N GLN A 102 16.08 12.32 10.86
CA GLN A 102 15.24 11.15 11.03
C GLN A 102 15.17 10.34 9.73
N LYS A 103 15.13 9.02 9.90
CA LYS A 103 14.92 8.11 8.78
C LYS A 103 13.43 7.93 8.53
N LEU A 104 13.02 8.12 7.30
CA LEU A 104 11.61 7.97 6.90
C LEU A 104 11.52 6.92 5.81
N PRO A 105 11.12 5.68 6.15
CA PRO A 105 10.87 4.66 5.15
C PRO A 105 9.64 5.03 4.31
N CYS A 106 9.72 4.82 3.00
CA CYS A 106 8.61 5.14 2.11
C CYS A 106 8.67 4.28 0.85
N ILE A 107 7.58 4.33 0.07
CA ILE A 107 7.44 3.57 -1.17
C ILE A 107 7.40 4.57 -2.32
N CYS A 108 8.35 4.45 -3.25
CA CYS A 108 8.36 5.25 -4.46
C CYS A 108 7.39 4.63 -5.47
N ILE A 109 6.39 5.40 -5.92
CA ILE A 109 5.36 4.90 -6.83
C ILE A 109 5.53 5.41 -8.25
N ASP A 110 6.56 6.15 -8.52
CA ASP A 110 6.84 6.65 -9.89
C ASP A 110 7.90 5.80 -10.62
#